data_c6b15a394106d3196cb0a17902a29e22
#
_entry.id   c6b15a394106d3196cb0a17902a29e22
#
_cell.length_a   1.000
_cell.length_b   1.000
_cell.length_c   1.000
_cell.angle_alpha   90.00
_cell.angle_beta   90.00
_cell.angle_gamma   90.00
#
_symmetry.space_group_name_H-M   'P 1'
#
loop_
_entity.id
_entity.type
_entity.pdbx_description
1 polymer ?
#
loop_
_entity_poly.entity_id
_entity_poly.type
_entity_poly.pdbx_seq_one_letter_code
_entity_poly.pdbx_strand_id
1 'polypeptide(L)'
;MNGIFWRVLYTDQDDPVLIDRTGRRTLAVTDPRTHCIWLAKGLHGRSLERVLLHELGHATMVSYGMLPELHRMVRPVYWTEAEEWICNLLADYGAMIFWKASDQLGYDILEWQLPYARDGIA
;
A
#
# COMPACT_ATOMS: atom_id res chain seq x y z
N MET A 1 -5.59 8.59 -4.55
CA MET A 1 -5.05 9.08 -3.29
C MET A 1 -4.52 10.48 -3.51
N ASN A 2 -4.98 11.42 -2.75
CA ASN A 2 -4.54 12.83 -2.85
C ASN A 2 -4.59 13.38 -4.28
N GLY A 3 -5.66 13.08 -5.00
CA GLY A 3 -5.82 13.49 -6.40
C GLY A 3 -5.07 12.66 -7.42
N ILE A 4 -4.25 11.70 -6.99
CA ILE A 4 -3.50 10.84 -7.88
C ILE A 4 -4.29 9.57 -8.12
N PHE A 5 -4.49 9.21 -9.38
CA PHE A 5 -5.17 7.98 -9.74
C PHE A 5 -4.16 6.83 -9.85
N TRP A 6 -4.30 5.83 -9.01
CA TRP A 6 -3.48 4.64 -9.04
C TRP A 6 -4.25 3.51 -9.71
N ARG A 7 -3.58 2.81 -10.63
CA ARG A 7 -4.16 1.63 -11.28
C ARG A 7 -3.57 0.38 -10.65
N VAL A 8 -4.42 -0.61 -10.41
CA VAL A 8 -3.98 -1.92 -9.94
C VAL A 8 -4.11 -2.87 -11.11
N LEU A 9 -2.99 -3.43 -11.55
CA LEU A 9 -2.91 -4.25 -12.74
C LEU A 9 -2.32 -5.61 -12.42
N TYR A 10 -2.73 -6.63 -13.15
CA TYR A 10 -2.22 -7.98 -12.96
C TYR A 10 -1.32 -8.37 -14.12
N THR A 11 -0.27 -9.12 -13.83
CA THR A 11 0.68 -9.57 -14.85
C THR A 11 1.18 -10.98 -14.53
N ASP A 12 1.83 -11.62 -15.52
CA ASP A 12 2.38 -12.94 -15.33
C ASP A 12 3.50 -12.94 -14.30
N GLN A 13 3.65 -14.03 -13.56
CA GLN A 13 4.61 -14.11 -12.46
C GLN A 13 6.06 -13.93 -12.91
N ASP A 14 6.37 -14.21 -14.19
CA ASP A 14 7.71 -14.07 -14.73
C ASP A 14 7.94 -12.73 -15.44
N ASP A 15 6.95 -11.81 -15.41
CA ASP A 15 7.08 -10.51 -16.05
C ASP A 15 8.20 -9.71 -15.35
N PRO A 16 9.12 -9.11 -16.12
CA PRO A 16 10.19 -8.28 -15.56
C PRO A 16 9.69 -7.09 -14.72
N VAL A 17 8.45 -6.63 -14.93
CA VAL A 17 7.89 -5.53 -14.12
C VAL A 17 7.82 -5.91 -12.64
N LEU A 18 7.81 -7.20 -12.31
CA LEU A 18 7.77 -7.67 -10.93
C LEU A 18 9.17 -7.75 -10.28
N ILE A 19 10.20 -7.26 -10.95
CA ILE A 19 11.51 -7.13 -10.33
C ILE A 19 11.54 -5.76 -9.66
N ASP A 20 11.75 -5.76 -8.36
CA ASP A 20 11.72 -4.51 -7.58
C ASP A 20 13.00 -3.68 -7.73
N ARG A 21 13.03 -2.53 -7.06
CA ARG A 21 14.18 -1.62 -7.11
C ARG A 21 15.47 -2.22 -6.53
N THR A 22 15.38 -3.32 -5.81
CA THR A 22 16.55 -4.01 -5.28
C THR A 22 17.05 -5.12 -6.21
N GLY A 23 16.36 -5.32 -7.34
CA GLY A 23 16.70 -6.37 -8.29
C GLY A 23 16.11 -7.73 -7.96
N ARG A 24 15.23 -7.81 -6.96
CA ARG A 24 14.60 -9.06 -6.56
C ARG A 24 13.28 -9.26 -7.28
N ARG A 25 13.00 -10.50 -7.64
CA ARG A 25 11.68 -10.87 -8.15
C ARG A 25 10.70 -10.94 -6.98
N THR A 26 9.54 -10.29 -7.15
CA THR A 26 8.52 -10.19 -6.12
C THR A 26 7.17 -10.59 -6.66
N LEU A 27 6.15 -10.58 -5.79
CA LEU A 27 4.77 -10.87 -6.16
C LEU A 27 4.01 -9.59 -6.54
N ALA A 28 4.57 -8.44 -6.26
CA ALA A 28 3.97 -7.15 -6.59
C ALA A 28 5.00 -6.03 -6.57
N VAL A 29 4.73 -4.98 -7.32
CA VAL A 29 5.57 -3.79 -7.37
C VAL A 29 4.70 -2.56 -7.49
N THR A 30 5.04 -1.52 -6.71
CA THR A 30 4.44 -0.19 -6.84
C THR A 30 5.39 0.66 -7.67
N ASP A 31 4.91 1.16 -8.81
CA ASP A 31 5.69 2.05 -9.68
C ASP A 31 5.25 3.49 -9.46
N PRO A 32 6.06 4.31 -8.79
CA PRO A 32 5.69 5.70 -8.51
C PRO A 32 5.71 6.60 -9.75
N ARG A 33 6.37 6.17 -10.82
CA ARG A 33 6.45 6.99 -12.02
C ARG A 33 5.19 6.91 -12.86
N THR A 34 4.59 5.72 -12.92
CA THR A 34 3.38 5.50 -13.71
C THR A 34 2.12 5.45 -12.86
N HIS A 35 2.26 5.49 -11.53
CA HIS A 35 1.18 5.36 -10.56
C HIS A 35 0.42 4.04 -10.78
N CYS A 36 1.18 2.96 -10.93
CA CYS A 36 0.63 1.62 -11.10
C CYS A 36 1.11 0.70 -9.99
N ILE A 37 0.21 -0.15 -9.55
CA ILE A 37 0.56 -1.27 -8.69
C ILE A 37 0.38 -2.52 -9.54
N TRP A 38 1.48 -3.26 -9.72
CA TRP A 38 1.48 -4.50 -10.48
C TRP A 38 1.43 -5.69 -9.55
N LEU A 39 0.50 -6.61 -9.78
CA LEU A 39 0.32 -7.81 -8.98
C LEU A 39 0.52 -9.04 -9.86
N ALA A 40 1.15 -10.06 -9.30
CA ALA A 40 1.29 -11.33 -10.00
C ALA A 40 -0.07 -12.03 -10.12
N LYS A 41 -0.38 -12.56 -11.28
CA LYS A 41 -1.58 -13.37 -11.48
C LYS A 41 -1.50 -14.61 -10.58
N GLY A 42 -2.64 -15.07 -10.12
CA GLY A 42 -2.71 -16.23 -9.25
C GLY A 42 -2.75 -15.92 -7.77
N LEU A 43 -2.44 -14.69 -7.37
CA LEU A 43 -2.61 -14.29 -5.98
C LEU A 43 -4.10 -14.28 -5.64
N HIS A 44 -4.45 -14.81 -4.48
CA HIS A 44 -5.85 -14.84 -4.02
C HIS A 44 -5.91 -14.92 -2.49
N GLY A 45 -7.10 -14.69 -1.94
CA GLY A 45 -7.36 -14.80 -0.52
C GLY A 45 -6.46 -13.88 0.31
N ARG A 46 -5.98 -14.37 1.44
CA ARG A 46 -5.17 -13.58 2.37
C ARG A 46 -3.85 -13.14 1.77
N SER A 47 -3.26 -13.95 0.89
CA SER A 47 -2.01 -13.57 0.23
C SER A 47 -2.22 -12.34 -0.65
N LEU A 48 -3.32 -12.28 -1.40
CA LEU A 48 -3.64 -11.13 -2.23
C LEU A 48 -3.91 -9.90 -1.35
N GLU A 49 -4.70 -10.06 -0.28
CA GLU A 49 -5.02 -8.97 0.62
C GLU A 49 -3.76 -8.34 1.22
N ARG A 50 -2.86 -9.20 1.72
CA ARG A 50 -1.63 -8.75 2.36
C ARG A 50 -0.74 -8.01 1.36
N VAL A 51 -0.55 -8.58 0.19
CA VAL A 51 0.30 -8.00 -0.84
C VAL A 51 -0.26 -6.65 -1.30
N LEU A 52 -1.57 -6.59 -1.54
CA LEU A 52 -2.21 -5.35 -1.98
C LEU A 52 -2.11 -4.26 -0.91
N LEU A 53 -2.35 -4.58 0.36
CA LEU A 53 -2.23 -3.61 1.45
C LEU A 53 -0.79 -3.09 1.55
N HIS A 54 0.19 -3.96 1.38
CA HIS A 54 1.61 -3.58 1.39
C HIS A 54 1.90 -2.56 0.28
N GLU A 55 1.48 -2.85 -0.94
CA GLU A 55 1.72 -1.97 -2.08
C GLU A 55 0.95 -0.66 -1.97
N LEU A 56 -0.28 -0.69 -1.43
CA LEU A 56 -1.03 0.52 -1.16
C LEU A 56 -0.34 1.40 -0.10
N GLY A 57 0.41 0.80 0.80
CA GLY A 57 1.26 1.54 1.74
C GLY A 57 2.31 2.36 1.02
N HIS A 58 3.02 1.78 0.03
CA HIS A 58 3.97 2.51 -0.79
C HIS A 58 3.27 3.64 -1.57
N ALA A 59 2.14 3.33 -2.20
CA ALA A 59 1.38 4.30 -2.97
C ALA A 59 0.92 5.48 -2.10
N THR A 60 0.54 5.21 -0.86
CA THR A 60 0.13 6.24 0.09
C THR A 60 1.29 7.18 0.40
N MET A 61 2.46 6.64 0.69
CA MET A 61 3.64 7.46 0.99
C MET A 61 4.04 8.33 -0.20
N VAL A 62 3.93 7.81 -1.42
CA VAL A 62 4.22 8.58 -2.62
C VAL A 62 3.16 9.67 -2.81
N SER A 63 1.89 9.32 -2.70
CA SER A 63 0.78 10.23 -2.98
C SER A 63 0.72 11.42 -2.04
N TYR A 64 1.11 11.24 -0.79
CA TYR A 64 1.05 12.28 0.22
C TYR A 64 2.41 12.88 0.57
N GLY A 65 3.44 12.60 -0.24
CA GLY A 65 4.76 13.20 -0.06
C GLY A 65 5.43 12.84 1.26
N MET A 66 5.22 11.61 1.75
CA MET A 66 5.71 11.20 3.06
C MET A 66 7.15 10.70 3.05
N LEU A 67 7.68 10.32 1.89
CA LEU A 67 9.03 9.77 1.82
C LEU A 67 10.13 10.75 2.25
N PRO A 68 10.12 12.03 1.84
CA PRO A 68 11.13 12.95 2.33
C PRO A 68 11.12 13.10 3.86
N GLU A 69 9.92 13.03 4.47
CA GLU A 69 9.79 13.13 5.91
C GLU A 69 10.37 11.89 6.59
N LEU A 70 10.05 10.70 6.07
CA LEU A 70 10.60 9.45 6.58
C LEU A 70 12.12 9.45 6.46
N HIS A 71 12.64 9.91 5.32
CA HIS A 71 14.09 9.93 5.07
C HIS A 71 14.84 10.85 6.03
N ARG A 72 14.18 11.86 6.60
CA ARG A 72 14.82 12.71 7.60
C ARG A 72 14.92 12.02 8.97
N MET A 73 14.11 11.00 9.21
CA MET A 73 14.07 10.32 10.50
C MET A 73 15.04 9.16 10.61
N VAL A 74 15.53 8.64 9.49
CA VAL A 74 16.43 7.49 9.49
C VAL A 74 17.64 7.73 8.60
N ARG A 75 18.73 7.03 8.86
CA ARG A 75 19.92 7.12 8.03
C ARG A 75 19.65 6.60 6.63
N PRO A 76 20.30 7.16 5.59
CA PRO A 76 20.07 6.73 4.20
C PRO A 76 20.18 5.23 3.95
N VAL A 77 21.08 4.55 4.65
CA VAL A 77 21.26 3.11 4.50
C VAL A 77 20.02 2.33 4.93
N TYR A 78 19.12 2.93 5.72
CA TYR A 78 17.89 2.30 6.21
C TYR A 78 16.62 2.81 5.54
N TRP A 79 16.71 3.68 4.52
CA TRP A 79 15.52 4.27 3.91
C TRP A 79 14.58 3.22 3.35
N THR A 80 15.10 2.29 2.56
CA THR A 80 14.27 1.22 1.97
C THR A 80 13.69 0.31 3.06
N GLU A 81 14.52 -0.08 4.03
CA GLU A 81 14.09 -0.95 5.10
C GLU A 81 13.00 -0.31 5.96
N ALA A 82 13.10 0.97 6.26
CA ALA A 82 12.09 1.71 7.03
C ALA A 82 10.76 1.79 6.27
N GLU A 83 10.80 2.08 4.98
CA GLU A 83 9.61 2.11 4.13
C GLU A 83 8.94 0.75 4.09
N GLU A 84 9.71 -0.32 3.89
CA GLU A 84 9.19 -1.69 3.88
C GLU A 84 8.58 -2.08 5.22
N TRP A 85 9.20 -1.67 6.32
CA TRP A 85 8.69 -1.96 7.66
C TRP A 85 7.30 -1.37 7.88
N ILE A 86 7.09 -0.12 7.44
CA ILE A 86 5.79 0.53 7.55
C ILE A 86 4.74 -0.19 6.70
N CYS A 87 5.11 -0.54 5.46
CA CYS A 87 4.19 -1.26 4.57
C CYS A 87 3.83 -2.63 5.13
N ASN A 88 4.77 -3.33 5.76
CA ASN A 88 4.53 -4.61 6.40
C ASN A 88 3.63 -4.47 7.62
N LEU A 89 3.77 -3.40 8.40
CA LEU A 89 2.89 -3.13 9.52
C LEU A 89 1.44 -3.00 9.05
N LEU A 90 1.22 -2.24 7.97
CA LEU A 90 -0.11 -2.07 7.39
C LEU A 90 -0.67 -3.40 6.86
N ALA A 91 0.17 -4.17 6.17
CA ALA A 91 -0.25 -5.43 5.56
C ALA A 91 -0.59 -6.49 6.59
N ASP A 92 0.17 -6.56 7.66
CA ASP A 92 0.02 -7.62 8.66
C ASP A 92 -0.96 -7.27 9.78
N TYR A 93 -1.10 -6.00 10.13
CA TYR A 93 -1.86 -5.59 11.31
C TYR A 93 -2.94 -4.53 11.06
N GLY A 94 -2.94 -3.88 9.89
CA GLY A 94 -3.85 -2.77 9.63
C GLY A 94 -5.32 -3.13 9.78
N ALA A 95 -5.75 -4.24 9.20
CA ALA A 95 -7.13 -4.67 9.27
C ALA A 95 -7.56 -4.94 10.72
N MET A 96 -6.69 -5.58 11.50
CA MET A 96 -6.95 -5.90 12.90
C MET A 96 -7.08 -4.61 13.73
N ILE A 97 -6.22 -3.62 13.47
CA ILE A 97 -6.27 -2.36 14.18
C ILE A 97 -7.61 -1.65 13.93
N PHE A 98 -8.03 -1.56 12.67
CA PHE A 98 -9.30 -0.91 12.33
C PHE A 98 -10.50 -1.69 12.87
N TRP A 99 -10.45 -3.02 12.84
CA TRP A 99 -11.49 -3.83 13.42
C TRP A 99 -11.61 -3.59 14.93
N LYS A 100 -10.48 -3.56 15.62
CA LYS A 100 -10.47 -3.35 17.07
C LYS A 100 -11.03 -1.96 17.43
N ALA A 101 -10.67 -0.95 16.65
CA ALA A 101 -11.20 0.39 16.86
C ALA A 101 -12.72 0.42 16.63
N SER A 102 -13.20 -0.20 15.56
CA SER A 102 -14.62 -0.26 15.26
C SER A 102 -15.39 -1.02 16.34
N ASP A 103 -14.84 -2.12 16.83
CA ASP A 103 -15.44 -2.89 17.91
C ASP A 103 -15.57 -2.05 19.18
N GLN A 104 -14.54 -1.32 19.52
CA GLN A 104 -14.55 -0.46 20.72
C GLN A 104 -15.54 0.70 20.60
N LEU A 105 -15.67 1.27 19.41
CA LEU A 105 -16.53 2.43 19.20
C LEU A 105 -18.00 2.05 18.92
N GLY A 106 -18.26 0.81 18.53
CA GLY A 106 -19.60 0.36 18.23
C GLY A 106 -20.09 0.71 16.82
N TYR A 107 -19.20 1.18 15.95
CA TYR A 107 -19.51 1.43 14.54
C TYR A 107 -18.28 1.21 13.68
N ASP A 108 -18.50 0.97 12.37
CA ASP A 108 -17.40 0.77 11.43
C ASP A 108 -16.78 2.10 11.05
N ILE A 109 -15.58 2.38 11.54
CA ILE A 109 -14.91 3.64 11.29
C ILE A 109 -14.55 3.83 9.81
N LEU A 110 -14.44 2.76 9.03
CA LEU A 110 -14.10 2.87 7.63
C LEU A 110 -15.23 3.49 6.81
N GLU A 111 -16.47 3.33 7.22
CA GLU A 111 -17.59 3.93 6.53
C GLU A 111 -17.50 5.44 6.53
N TRP A 112 -16.95 6.02 7.61
CA TRP A 112 -16.82 7.45 7.76
C TRP A 112 -15.61 7.99 7.02
N GLN A 113 -14.71 7.11 6.59
CA GLN A 113 -13.48 7.50 5.92
C GLN A 113 -13.58 7.41 4.39
N LEU A 114 -14.65 6.86 3.86
CA LEU A 114 -14.79 6.71 2.41
C LEU A 114 -14.98 8.09 1.77
N PRO A 115 -14.12 8.49 0.83
CA PRO A 115 -14.16 9.81 0.23
C PRO A 115 -15.50 10.16 -0.40
N TYR A 116 -16.11 9.22 -1.10
CA TYR A 116 -17.38 9.46 -1.73
C TYR A 116 -18.48 9.77 -0.72
N ALA A 117 -18.44 9.20 0.45
CA ALA A 117 -19.43 9.45 1.48
C ALA A 117 -19.26 10.85 2.04
N ARG A 118 -18.01 11.31 2.20
CA ARG A 118 -17.75 12.62 2.75
C ARG A 118 -17.92 13.74 1.76
N ASP A 119 -17.54 13.48 0.52
CA ASP A 119 -17.56 14.50 -0.49
C ASP A 119 -18.92 14.64 -1.11
N GLY A 120 -19.80 13.84 -0.70
CA GLY A 120 -21.11 13.85 -1.22
C GLY A 120 -21.04 13.48 -2.62
N ILE A 121 -19.93 13.13 -2.96
CA ILE A 121 -19.71 12.76 -4.17
C ILE A 121 -20.14 11.59 -4.18
N ALA A 122 -20.26 11.75 -3.29
CA ALA A 122 -20.48 10.76 -3.52
C ALA A 122 -20.61 11.42 -4.00
#